data_b6d6c4d55834d95a5193b0cfc48c91d9
#
_entry.id   b6d6c4d55834d95a5193b0cfc48c91d9
#
_cell.length_a   1.000
_cell.length_b   1.000
_cell.length_c   1.000
_cell.angle_alpha   90.00
_cell.angle_beta   90.00
_cell.angle_gamma   90.00
#
_symmetry.space_group_name_H-M   'P 1'
#
loop_
_entity.id
_entity.type
_entity.pdbx_description
1 polymer ?
#
loop_
_entity_poly.entity_id
_entity_poly.type
_entity_poly.pdbx_seq_one_letter_code
_entity_poly.pdbx_strand_id
1 'polypeptide(L)'
;MAKYGLQTSFLNEILIRYFGNGSPNIDINELYVGLGTTQTGADINMETFNELFDGKPLCNYQRARIIFNTPENGVISNGDEICFNTASEDWTTTTSKIEMLGIFRSADFDDKEPIVVISLPKPETVSKGETILLAKGVVQLSLTDI
;
A
#
# COMPACT_ATOMS: atom_id res chain seq x y z
N MET A 1 3.46 -8.86 16.39
CA MET A 1 3.37 -9.69 15.19
C MET A 1 2.92 -8.83 14.03
N ALA A 2 3.63 -8.90 12.94
CA ALA A 2 3.22 -8.18 11.75
C ALA A 2 1.95 -8.79 11.17
N LYS A 3 0.98 -7.96 10.87
CA LYS A 3 -0.27 -8.37 10.22
C LYS A 3 -0.38 -7.66 8.89
N TYR A 4 -0.77 -8.39 7.90
CA TYR A 4 -1.00 -7.89 6.55
C TYR A 4 -2.17 -8.62 5.93
N GLY A 5 -2.67 -8.10 4.84
CA GLY A 5 -3.75 -8.72 4.11
C GLY A 5 -4.83 -7.73 3.68
N LEU A 6 -5.96 -8.26 3.27
CA LEU A 6 -7.09 -7.46 2.82
C LEU A 6 -7.84 -6.86 4.02
N GLN A 7 -8.27 -5.62 3.87
CA GLN A 7 -9.20 -5.01 4.80
C GLN A 7 -10.53 -5.76 4.81
N THR A 8 -11.13 -5.89 5.99
CA THR A 8 -12.40 -6.59 6.15
C THR A 8 -13.51 -6.01 5.27
N SER A 9 -13.57 -4.68 5.16
CA SER A 9 -14.56 -4.02 4.32
C SER A 9 -14.43 -4.41 2.86
N PHE A 10 -13.21 -4.47 2.34
CA PHE A 10 -12.95 -4.89 0.96
C PHE A 10 -13.22 -6.39 0.76
N LEU A 11 -12.86 -7.22 1.73
CA LEU A 11 -13.16 -8.63 1.71
C LEU A 11 -14.68 -8.88 1.64
N ASN A 12 -15.46 -8.12 2.42
CA ASN A 12 -16.91 -8.20 2.38
C ASN A 12 -17.47 -7.79 1.03
N GLU A 13 -16.91 -6.76 0.39
CA GLU A 13 -17.30 -6.36 -0.97
C GLU A 13 -17.07 -7.47 -1.98
N ILE A 14 -15.93 -8.15 -1.89
CA ILE A 14 -15.61 -9.30 -2.77
C ILE A 14 -16.64 -10.41 -2.55
N LEU A 15 -16.93 -10.74 -1.30
CA LEU A 15 -17.88 -11.81 -0.97
C LEU A 15 -19.29 -11.48 -1.47
N ILE A 16 -19.74 -10.24 -1.30
CA ILE A 16 -21.05 -9.80 -1.79
C ILE A 16 -21.11 -9.86 -3.31
N ARG A 17 -20.06 -9.41 -3.99
CA ARG A 17 -20.01 -9.37 -5.45
C ARG A 17 -20.10 -10.75 -6.08
N TYR A 18 -19.40 -11.73 -5.54
CA TYR A 18 -19.28 -13.06 -6.15
C TYR A 18 -20.25 -14.09 -5.59
N PHE A 19 -20.74 -13.91 -4.39
CA PHE A 19 -21.59 -14.89 -3.70
C PHE A 19 -22.89 -14.32 -3.18
N GLY A 20 -23.03 -13.00 -3.11
CA GLY A 20 -24.23 -12.34 -2.60
C GLY A 20 -25.22 -11.97 -3.67
N ASN A 21 -26.41 -11.53 -3.25
CA ASN A 21 -27.50 -11.12 -4.14
C ASN A 21 -27.43 -9.65 -4.55
N GLY A 22 -26.35 -8.97 -4.27
CA GLY A 22 -26.15 -7.59 -4.66
C GLY A 22 -24.91 -7.43 -5.53
N SER A 23 -24.90 -6.38 -6.36
CA SER A 23 -23.69 -5.97 -7.05
C SER A 23 -23.19 -4.70 -6.37
N PRO A 24 -22.33 -4.77 -5.37
CA PRO A 24 -21.71 -3.55 -4.86
C PRO A 24 -20.91 -2.95 -6.00
N ASN A 25 -21.01 -1.66 -6.13
CA ASN A 25 -20.31 -0.92 -7.18
C ASN A 25 -18.84 -0.78 -6.76
N ILE A 26 -18.07 -1.86 -6.95
CA ILE A 26 -16.62 -1.79 -6.76
C ILE A 26 -16.02 -1.30 -8.06
N ASP A 27 -15.92 -0.01 -8.20
CA ASP A 27 -15.25 0.61 -9.32
C ASP A 27 -13.78 0.78 -8.97
N ILE A 28 -13.00 -0.28 -9.17
CA ILE A 28 -11.55 -0.26 -8.96
C ILE A 28 -10.90 -0.02 -10.31
N ASN A 29 -11.01 1.19 -10.83
CA ASN A 29 -10.39 1.56 -12.09
C ASN A 29 -8.91 1.90 -11.93
N GLU A 30 -8.53 2.41 -10.78
CA GLU A 30 -7.16 2.82 -10.51
C GLU A 30 -6.78 2.46 -9.07
N LEU A 31 -5.59 1.93 -8.92
CA LEU A 31 -5.02 1.60 -7.62
C LEU A 31 -3.70 2.34 -7.43
N TYR A 32 -3.42 2.69 -6.18
CA TYR A 32 -2.25 3.45 -5.80
C TYR A 32 -1.55 2.80 -4.62
N VAL A 33 -0.23 2.90 -4.58
CA VAL A 33 0.59 2.43 -3.47
C VAL A 33 1.00 3.61 -2.62
N GLY A 34 0.75 3.49 -1.33
CA GLY A 34 1.25 4.41 -0.32
C GLY A 34 2.32 3.75 0.54
N LEU A 35 3.22 4.57 1.06
CA LEU A 35 4.30 4.14 1.95
C LEU A 35 3.86 4.37 3.38
N GLY A 36 4.00 3.36 4.22
CA GLY A 36 3.60 3.43 5.61
C GLY A 36 4.78 3.32 6.57
N THR A 37 4.66 4.04 7.68
CA THR A 37 5.60 3.97 8.78
C THR A 37 4.89 3.48 10.03
N THR A 38 5.62 2.82 10.92
CA THR A 38 5.13 2.50 12.26
C THR A 38 5.96 3.23 13.29
N GLN A 39 5.36 3.42 14.46
CA GLN A 39 6.13 3.87 15.60
C GLN A 39 6.97 2.71 16.14
N THR A 40 8.14 3.03 16.68
CA THR A 40 9.02 2.03 17.29
C THR A 40 8.26 1.24 18.35
N GLY A 41 8.29 -0.08 18.25
CA GLY A 41 7.62 -0.97 19.19
C GLY A 41 6.15 -1.24 18.91
N ALA A 42 5.56 -0.65 17.88
CA ALA A 42 4.18 -0.94 17.49
C ALA A 42 4.13 -2.19 16.60
N ASP A 43 3.06 -2.97 16.75
CA ASP A 43 2.79 -4.08 15.83
C ASP A 43 2.40 -3.53 14.45
N ILE A 44 2.94 -4.14 13.41
CA ILE A 44 2.56 -3.81 12.04
C ILE A 44 1.26 -4.53 11.70
N ASN A 45 0.23 -3.77 11.42
CA ASN A 45 -1.08 -4.30 10.98
C ASN A 45 -1.87 -3.22 10.26
N MET A 46 -3.05 -3.57 9.76
CA MET A 46 -3.90 -2.64 9.01
C MET A 46 -4.39 -1.45 9.83
N GLU A 47 -4.53 -1.62 11.14
CA GLU A 47 -4.98 -0.55 12.04
C GLU A 47 -3.85 0.42 12.40
N THR A 48 -2.61 -0.03 12.28
CA THR A 48 -1.43 0.78 12.58
C THR A 48 -0.76 1.34 11.32
N PHE A 49 -1.41 1.21 10.16
CA PHE A 49 -0.87 1.81 8.95
C PHE A 49 -0.94 3.33 9.05
N ASN A 50 0.23 3.94 9.16
CA ASN A 50 0.39 5.38 9.15
C ASN A 50 1.09 5.77 7.88
N GLU A 51 0.38 6.41 6.99
CA GLU A 51 0.97 6.83 5.72
C GLU A 51 2.05 7.88 5.96
N LEU A 52 3.10 7.78 5.18
CA LEU A 52 4.22 8.71 5.22
C LEU A 52 3.70 10.14 5.05
N PHE A 53 4.13 11.03 5.93
CA PHE A 53 3.74 12.43 5.92
C PHE A 53 2.24 12.72 6.10
N ASP A 54 1.50 11.80 6.68
CA ASP A 54 0.15 12.15 7.13
C ASP A 54 0.25 13.36 8.07
N GLY A 55 -0.31 14.48 7.66
CA GLY A 55 -0.23 15.72 8.41
C GLY A 55 1.01 16.58 8.17
N LYS A 56 1.89 16.25 7.24
CA LYS A 56 3.07 17.05 6.90
C LYS A 56 2.97 17.61 5.47
N PRO A 57 2.40 18.81 5.29
CA PRO A 57 2.03 19.31 3.95
C PRO A 57 3.22 19.78 3.08
N LEU A 58 4.44 19.84 3.61
CA LEU A 58 5.56 20.45 2.89
C LEU A 58 6.42 19.46 2.10
N CYS A 59 6.04 18.19 2.09
CA CYS A 59 6.80 17.17 1.39
C CYS A 59 6.17 16.85 0.03
N ASN A 60 7.00 16.48 -0.92
CA ASN A 60 6.56 16.10 -2.26
C ASN A 60 6.14 14.63 -2.37
N TYR A 61 5.98 13.92 -1.25
CA TYR A 61 5.49 12.55 -1.27
C TYR A 61 4.10 12.48 -1.88
N GLN A 62 3.92 11.55 -2.79
CA GLN A 62 2.62 11.21 -3.38
C GLN A 62 2.54 9.70 -3.53
N ARG A 63 1.34 9.17 -3.47
CA ARG A 63 1.09 7.76 -3.79
C ARG A 63 1.44 7.51 -5.25
N ALA A 64 2.01 6.35 -5.53
CA ALA A 64 2.36 5.94 -6.88
C ALA A 64 1.30 4.98 -7.43
N ARG A 65 1.00 5.11 -8.71
CA ARG A 65 0.04 4.22 -9.36
C ARG A 65 0.61 2.81 -9.49
N ILE A 66 -0.24 1.80 -9.24
CA ILE A 66 0.09 0.40 -9.46
C ILE A 66 -0.86 -0.20 -10.50
N ILE A 67 -0.31 -0.97 -11.41
CA ILE A 67 -1.06 -1.73 -12.41
C ILE A 67 -0.71 -3.19 -12.21
N PHE A 68 -1.73 -4.02 -11.96
CA PHE A 68 -1.54 -5.44 -11.77
C PHE A 68 -1.63 -6.19 -13.09
N ASN A 69 -0.84 -7.26 -13.21
CA ASN A 69 -0.96 -8.23 -14.29
C ASN A 69 -2.26 -9.03 -14.19
N THR A 70 -2.58 -9.74 -15.25
CA THR A 70 -3.60 -10.79 -15.20
C THR A 70 -3.19 -11.84 -14.18
N PRO A 71 -4.11 -12.28 -13.30
CA PRO A 71 -3.78 -13.33 -12.32
C PRO A 71 -3.29 -14.60 -12.98
N GLU A 72 -2.27 -15.20 -12.40
CA GLU A 72 -1.69 -16.46 -12.85
C GLU A 72 -1.46 -17.35 -11.64
N ASN A 73 -2.01 -18.57 -11.68
CA ASN A 73 -1.93 -19.52 -10.55
C ASN A 73 -2.42 -18.94 -9.22
N GLY A 74 -3.44 -18.09 -9.26
CA GLY A 74 -4.00 -17.46 -8.05
C GLY A 74 -3.18 -16.30 -7.51
N VAL A 75 -2.18 -15.84 -8.24
CA VAL A 75 -1.31 -14.72 -7.83
C VAL A 75 -1.40 -13.60 -8.84
N ILE A 76 -1.53 -12.36 -8.37
CA ILE A 76 -1.34 -11.16 -9.19
C ILE A 76 -0.10 -10.42 -8.72
N SER A 77 0.55 -9.74 -9.65
CA SER A 77 1.71 -8.92 -9.34
C SER A 77 1.69 -7.62 -10.15
N ASN A 78 2.49 -6.65 -9.73
CA ASN A 78 2.60 -5.41 -10.50
C ASN A 78 3.24 -5.68 -11.86
N GLY A 79 2.54 -5.27 -12.91
CA GLY A 79 2.95 -5.47 -14.30
C GLY A 79 4.04 -4.53 -14.76
N ASP A 80 4.20 -3.41 -14.07
CA ASP A 80 5.20 -2.39 -14.35
C ASP A 80 5.93 -1.99 -13.08
N GLU A 81 7.07 -1.36 -13.27
CA GLU A 81 7.83 -0.74 -12.22
C GLU A 81 6.99 0.36 -11.53
N ILE A 82 7.08 0.45 -10.22
CA ILE A 82 6.40 1.50 -9.44
C ILE A 82 7.47 2.50 -8.99
N CYS A 83 7.36 3.74 -9.45
CA CYS A 83 8.31 4.79 -9.16
C CYS A 83 7.65 5.91 -8.37
N PHE A 84 8.16 6.18 -7.17
CA PHE A 84 7.74 7.32 -6.38
C PHE A 84 8.53 8.56 -6.77
N ASN A 85 8.04 9.72 -6.35
CA ASN A 85 8.76 10.98 -6.55
C ASN A 85 10.12 10.94 -5.86
N THR A 86 11.12 11.59 -6.44
CA THR A 86 12.39 11.81 -5.75
C THR A 86 12.15 12.70 -4.54
N ALA A 87 12.63 12.26 -3.38
CA ALA A 87 12.40 12.97 -2.13
C ALA A 87 13.03 14.37 -2.14
N SER A 88 12.19 15.39 -1.91
CA SER A 88 12.66 16.77 -1.80
C SER A 88 13.27 17.09 -0.44
N GLU A 89 13.02 16.24 0.53
CA GLU A 89 13.58 16.28 1.88
C GLU A 89 13.61 14.86 2.44
N ASP A 90 14.20 14.65 3.61
CA ASP A 90 14.23 13.33 4.23
C ASP A 90 12.81 12.86 4.54
N TRP A 91 12.41 11.73 3.97
CA TRP A 91 11.10 11.12 4.23
C TRP A 91 11.10 10.26 5.48
N THR A 92 12.24 9.79 5.91
CA THR A 92 12.39 8.93 7.07
C THR A 92 13.35 9.53 8.09
N THR A 93 13.27 9.02 9.32
CA THR A 93 14.17 9.38 10.40
C THR A 93 14.81 8.11 10.97
N THR A 94 15.66 8.23 11.97
CA THR A 94 16.24 7.06 12.62
C THR A 94 15.21 6.22 13.37
N THR A 95 14.07 6.81 13.73
CA THR A 95 13.00 6.15 14.50
C THR A 95 11.73 5.92 13.70
N SER A 96 11.60 6.52 12.52
CA SER A 96 10.43 6.40 11.66
C SER A 96 10.88 6.02 10.26
N LYS A 97 10.83 4.75 9.95
CA LYS A 97 11.23 4.17 8.66
C LYS A 97 10.02 3.63 7.93
N ILE A 98 10.16 3.41 6.64
CA ILE A 98 9.11 2.78 5.85
C ILE A 98 9.14 1.28 6.16
N GLU A 99 8.04 0.76 6.69
CA GLU A 99 7.92 -0.63 7.12
C GLU A 99 6.81 -1.39 6.39
N MET A 100 5.91 -0.67 5.72
CA MET A 100 4.79 -1.30 5.03
C MET A 100 4.37 -0.51 3.80
N LEU A 101 3.65 -1.20 2.92
CA LEU A 101 2.99 -0.62 1.75
C LEU A 101 1.49 -0.75 1.94
N GLY A 102 0.74 0.27 1.57
CA GLY A 102 -0.70 0.22 1.50
C GLY A 102 -1.17 0.36 0.06
N ILE A 103 -2.19 -0.38 -0.33
CA ILE A 103 -2.82 -0.24 -1.64
C ILE A 103 -4.16 0.46 -1.45
N PHE A 104 -4.35 1.56 -2.16
CA PHE A 104 -5.50 2.45 -2.04
C PHE A 104 -6.26 2.54 -3.35
N ARG A 105 -7.54 2.91 -3.25
CA ARG A 105 -8.42 3.14 -4.42
C ARG A 105 -8.26 4.54 -5.00
N SER A 106 -7.57 5.42 -4.32
CA SER A 106 -7.45 6.83 -4.69
C SER A 106 -6.03 7.35 -4.45
N ALA A 107 -5.61 8.30 -5.26
CA ALA A 107 -4.38 9.04 -5.03
C ALA A 107 -4.54 10.09 -3.92
N ASP A 108 -5.77 10.37 -3.50
CA ASP A 108 -6.09 11.39 -2.52
C ASP A 108 -5.81 10.90 -1.10
N PHE A 109 -5.08 11.69 -0.32
CA PHE A 109 -4.75 11.39 1.07
C PHE A 109 -5.97 11.42 2.00
N ASP A 110 -7.10 11.95 1.57
CA ASP A 110 -8.35 11.88 2.33
C ASP A 110 -8.88 10.44 2.40
N ASP A 111 -8.53 9.60 1.45
CA ASP A 111 -8.78 8.16 1.53
C ASP A 111 -7.68 7.53 2.39
N LYS A 112 -7.98 7.31 3.67
CA LYS A 112 -7.03 6.80 4.66
C LYS A 112 -7.10 5.30 4.90
N GLU A 113 -8.01 4.61 4.23
CA GLU A 113 -8.20 3.17 4.40
C GLU A 113 -7.59 2.41 3.21
N PRO A 114 -6.43 1.78 3.40
CA PRO A 114 -5.92 0.89 2.37
C PRO A 114 -6.79 -0.35 2.25
N ILE A 115 -6.95 -0.87 1.04
CA ILE A 115 -7.66 -2.13 0.83
C ILE A 115 -6.76 -3.33 1.12
N VAL A 116 -5.45 -3.14 1.02
CA VAL A 116 -4.43 -4.16 1.32
C VAL A 116 -3.27 -3.48 2.01
N VAL A 117 -2.69 -4.16 2.99
CA VAL A 117 -1.45 -3.74 3.64
C VAL A 117 -0.43 -4.87 3.48
N ILE A 118 0.79 -4.50 3.08
CA ILE A 118 1.89 -5.43 2.89
C ILE A 118 3.05 -4.98 3.76
N SER A 119 3.56 -5.88 4.58
CA SER A 119 4.73 -5.64 5.41
C SER A 119 6.01 -5.83 4.59
N LEU A 120 6.94 -4.88 4.69
CA LEU A 120 8.24 -5.02 4.05
C LEU A 120 9.12 -6.00 4.84
N PRO A 121 10.00 -6.76 4.15
CA PRO A 121 10.92 -7.69 4.84
C PRO A 121 11.86 -7.00 5.81
N LYS A 122 12.22 -5.76 5.51
CA LYS A 122 13.05 -4.92 6.37
C LYS A 122 12.65 -3.46 6.21
N PRO A 123 12.82 -2.64 7.26
CA PRO A 123 12.56 -1.20 7.15
C PRO A 123 13.46 -0.55 6.10
N GLU A 124 12.90 0.42 5.39
CA GLU A 124 13.62 1.18 4.36
C GLU A 124 13.71 2.65 4.78
N THR A 125 14.78 3.30 4.36
CA THR A 125 15.00 4.72 4.59
C THR A 125 15.02 5.48 3.27
N VAL A 126 14.51 6.70 3.29
CA VAL A 126 14.55 7.60 2.13
C VAL A 126 15.02 8.96 2.59
N SER A 127 16.19 9.35 2.13
CA SER A 127 16.78 10.66 2.38
C SER A 127 16.55 11.58 1.19
N LYS A 128 16.75 12.89 1.43
CA LYS A 128 16.66 13.90 0.37
C LYS A 128 17.47 13.49 -0.85
N GLY A 129 16.84 13.55 -2.02
CA GLY A 129 17.47 13.21 -3.30
C GLY A 129 17.36 11.74 -3.68
N GLU A 130 16.90 10.87 -2.78
CA GLU A 130 16.69 9.47 -3.07
C GLU A 130 15.29 9.21 -3.65
N THR A 131 15.17 8.10 -4.38
CA THR A 131 13.92 7.67 -5.00
C THR A 131 13.65 6.22 -4.63
N ILE A 132 12.43 5.92 -4.18
CA ILE A 132 12.00 4.53 -4.03
C ILE A 132 11.46 4.03 -5.35
N LEU A 133 11.92 2.84 -5.71
CA LEU A 133 11.52 2.15 -6.91
C LEU A 133 11.19 0.70 -6.57
N LEU A 134 10.00 0.27 -6.93
CA LEU A 134 9.59 -1.12 -6.77
C LEU A 134 9.63 -1.80 -8.14
N ALA A 135 10.47 -2.79 -8.27
CA ALA A 135 10.65 -3.49 -9.53
C ALA A 135 9.38 -4.24 -9.94
N LYS A 136 9.24 -4.47 -11.24
CA LYS A 136 8.16 -5.29 -11.79
C LYS A 136 8.11 -6.65 -11.08
N GLY A 137 6.92 -7.05 -10.67
CA GLY A 137 6.70 -8.36 -10.04
C GLY A 137 7.01 -8.44 -8.54
N VAL A 138 7.49 -7.36 -7.92
CA VAL A 138 7.85 -7.36 -6.49
C VAL A 138 6.62 -7.36 -5.59
N VAL A 139 5.58 -6.64 -5.97
CA VAL A 139 4.32 -6.60 -5.21
C VAL A 139 3.43 -7.74 -5.69
N GLN A 140 3.21 -8.72 -4.83
CA GLN A 140 2.43 -9.91 -5.16
C GLN A 140 1.29 -10.10 -4.16
N LEU A 141 0.12 -10.45 -4.65
CA LEU A 141 -1.05 -10.74 -3.85
C LEU A 141 -1.65 -12.08 -4.26
N SER A 142 -2.06 -12.85 -3.27
CA SER A 142 -2.83 -14.08 -3.49
C SER A 142 -3.95 -14.19 -2.46
N LEU A 143 -4.97 -14.99 -2.76
CA LEU A 143 -6.06 -15.21 -1.80
C LEU A 143 -5.62 -16.03 -0.59
N THR A 144 -4.49 -16.71 -0.67
CA THR A 144 -3.94 -17.46 0.46
C THR A 144 -3.35 -16.55 1.53
N ASP A 145 -3.16 -15.27 1.22
CA ASP A 145 -2.62 -14.29 2.15
C ASP A 145 -3.70 -13.61 3.03
N ILE A 146 -4.92 -14.05 2.89
CA ILE A 146 -6.05 -13.53 3.65
C ILE A 146 -6.11 -14.17 5.03
#